data_d19554327e670411f174fd88a0e11287
#
_entry.id   d19554327e670411f174fd88a0e11287
#
_cell.length_a   1.000
_cell.length_b   1.000
_cell.length_c   1.000
_cell.angle_alpha   90.00
_cell.angle_beta   90.00
_cell.angle_gamma   90.00
#
_symmetry.space_group_name_H-M   'P 1'
#
loop_
_entity.id
_entity.type
_entity.pdbx_description
1 polymer ?
#
loop_
_entity_poly.entity_id
_entity_poly.type
_entity_poly.pdbx_seq_one_letter_code
_entity_poly.pdbx_strand_id
1 'polypeptide(L)'
;MEKIKNQIGSFLHRLGVSANFVTVLGFLAAAGSAFCVFECRFLWAGVLLAVSGVLDLLDGAVARASGKAGKFGGVFDSSLDRYGDGMVLGALIIYFGLRGRAVYAALALSALLGSFAISYVRARAECEVDTCRIGFWERGERISYLMLGLLLNNVQMALWVLGIFTHGTVFQRLALSKRLLSENGAPSRTDFSLNRSSVSYLAQAAFWIFFLIFGRLKFPLFFG
;
A
#
# COMPACT_ATOMS: atom_id res chain seq x y z
N MET A 1 5.01 -19.48 5.34
CA MET A 1 3.86 -18.55 5.34
C MET A 1 2.81 -18.90 4.27
N GLU A 2 3.19 -19.26 3.05
CA GLU A 2 2.21 -19.62 2.00
C GLU A 2 1.32 -20.81 2.35
N LYS A 3 1.85 -21.85 2.98
CA LYS A 3 1.05 -23.03 3.41
C LYS A 3 -0.10 -22.64 4.34
N ILE A 4 0.16 -21.76 5.31
CA ILE A 4 -0.85 -21.30 6.28
C ILE A 4 -1.92 -20.46 5.57
N LYS A 5 -1.53 -19.54 4.67
CA LYS A 5 -2.46 -18.74 3.88
C LYS A 5 -3.40 -19.63 3.03
N ASN A 6 -2.82 -20.64 2.38
CA ASN A 6 -3.61 -21.56 1.54
C ASN A 6 -4.55 -22.42 2.38
N GLN A 7 -4.17 -22.84 3.58
CA GLN A 7 -5.04 -23.58 4.50
C GLN A 7 -6.21 -22.71 4.97
N ILE A 8 -5.96 -21.46 5.38
CA ILE A 8 -7.02 -20.51 5.78
C ILE A 8 -7.93 -20.21 4.60
N GLY A 9 -7.38 -19.95 3.41
CA GLY A 9 -8.17 -19.71 2.20
C GLY A 9 -9.08 -20.89 1.85
N SER A 10 -8.57 -22.13 1.93
CA SER A 10 -9.35 -23.34 1.69
C SER A 10 -10.43 -23.55 2.75
N PHE A 11 -10.16 -23.22 4.01
CA PHE A 11 -11.13 -23.30 5.10
C PHE A 11 -12.26 -22.30 4.90
N LEU A 12 -11.95 -21.02 4.61
CA LEU A 12 -12.95 -19.98 4.34
C LEU A 12 -13.80 -20.34 3.10
N HIS A 13 -13.18 -20.88 2.07
CA HIS A 13 -13.91 -21.33 0.89
C HIS A 13 -14.89 -22.48 1.21
N ARG A 14 -14.51 -23.44 2.05
CA ARG A 14 -15.41 -24.52 2.52
C ARG A 14 -16.59 -23.99 3.33
N LEU A 15 -16.44 -22.87 4.01
CA LEU A 15 -17.52 -22.18 4.71
C LEU A 15 -18.43 -21.35 3.77
N GLY A 16 -18.18 -21.39 2.46
CA GLY A 16 -18.98 -20.65 1.46
C GLY A 16 -18.63 -19.16 1.35
N VAL A 17 -17.53 -18.71 1.99
CA VAL A 17 -17.10 -17.30 1.93
C VAL A 17 -16.48 -17.02 0.56
N SER A 18 -17.03 -16.02 -0.17
CA SER A 18 -16.48 -15.58 -1.46
C SER A 18 -15.32 -14.62 -1.28
N ALA A 19 -14.34 -14.63 -2.21
CA ALA A 19 -13.22 -13.70 -2.18
C ALA A 19 -13.71 -12.24 -2.20
N ASN A 20 -14.66 -11.90 -3.07
CA ASN A 20 -15.20 -10.56 -3.17
C ASN A 20 -15.86 -10.08 -1.86
N PHE A 21 -16.44 -10.96 -1.08
CA PHE A 21 -16.99 -10.62 0.23
C PHE A 21 -15.87 -10.23 1.21
N VAL A 22 -14.76 -10.96 1.21
CA VAL A 22 -13.58 -10.64 2.03
C VAL A 22 -12.98 -9.30 1.60
N THR A 23 -12.88 -9.04 0.29
CA THR A 23 -12.41 -7.73 -0.24
C THR A 23 -13.30 -6.58 0.24
N VAL A 24 -14.65 -6.75 0.21
CA VAL A 24 -15.58 -5.73 0.73
C VAL A 24 -15.39 -5.50 2.23
N LEU A 25 -15.20 -6.55 3.02
CA LEU A 25 -14.90 -6.42 4.45
C LEU A 25 -13.58 -5.67 4.69
N GLY A 26 -12.55 -5.95 3.88
CA GLY A 26 -11.28 -5.22 3.91
C GLY A 26 -11.46 -3.73 3.63
N PHE A 27 -12.26 -3.39 2.62
CA PHE A 27 -12.61 -2.01 2.31
C PHE A 27 -13.39 -1.34 3.45
N LEU A 28 -14.38 -2.01 4.05
CA LEU A 28 -15.13 -1.47 5.19
C LEU A 28 -14.23 -1.22 6.40
N ALA A 29 -13.24 -2.09 6.64
CA ALA A 29 -12.25 -1.87 7.69
C ALA A 29 -11.38 -0.64 7.40
N ALA A 30 -10.97 -0.42 6.14
CA ALA A 30 -10.25 0.81 5.73
C ALA A 30 -11.13 2.06 5.90
N ALA A 31 -12.42 2.00 5.55
CA ALA A 31 -13.38 3.06 5.78
C ALA A 31 -13.55 3.38 7.29
N GLY A 32 -13.64 2.34 8.11
CA GLY A 32 -13.65 2.48 9.56
C GLY A 32 -12.37 3.10 10.10
N SER A 33 -11.20 2.76 9.53
CA SER A 33 -9.92 3.41 9.85
C SER A 33 -9.98 4.91 9.55
N ALA A 34 -10.48 5.31 8.38
CA ALA A 34 -10.66 6.71 8.02
C ALA A 34 -11.59 7.45 9.00
N PHE A 35 -12.69 6.82 9.40
CA PHE A 35 -13.59 7.38 10.41
C PHE A 35 -12.88 7.57 11.78
N CYS A 36 -12.08 6.60 12.22
CA CYS A 36 -11.29 6.71 13.44
C CYS A 36 -10.26 7.85 13.38
N VAL A 37 -9.71 8.18 12.20
CA VAL A 37 -8.85 9.35 12.00
C VAL A 37 -9.62 10.64 12.30
N PHE A 38 -10.86 10.79 11.82
CA PHE A 38 -11.72 11.96 12.12
C PHE A 38 -11.98 12.10 13.62
N GLU A 39 -12.23 10.99 14.29
CA GLU A 39 -12.44 10.92 15.74
C GLU A 39 -11.15 11.09 16.55
N CYS A 40 -10.00 11.38 15.91
CA CYS A 40 -8.68 11.49 16.54
C CYS A 40 -8.22 10.20 17.27
N ARG A 41 -8.79 9.06 16.92
CA ARG A 41 -8.50 7.75 17.51
C ARG A 41 -7.46 7.00 16.69
N PHE A 42 -6.24 7.54 16.60
CA PHE A 42 -5.20 7.00 15.72
C PHE A 42 -4.83 5.55 15.98
N LEU A 43 -4.83 5.10 17.24
CA LEU A 43 -4.58 3.70 17.57
C LEU A 43 -5.61 2.77 16.91
N TRP A 44 -6.89 3.10 17.03
CA TRP A 44 -7.97 2.31 16.43
C TRP A 44 -7.97 2.41 14.90
N ALA A 45 -7.61 3.57 14.35
CA ALA A 45 -7.39 3.71 12.92
C ALA A 45 -6.28 2.77 12.42
N GLY A 46 -5.17 2.68 13.14
CA GLY A 46 -4.07 1.76 12.83
C GLY A 46 -4.49 0.29 12.95
N VAL A 47 -5.26 -0.07 13.98
CA VAL A 47 -5.78 -1.45 14.16
C VAL A 47 -6.72 -1.84 13.01
N LEU A 48 -7.66 -0.98 12.64
CA LEU A 48 -8.58 -1.24 11.54
C LEU A 48 -7.87 -1.31 10.19
N LEU A 49 -6.83 -0.49 9.99
CA LEU A 49 -6.01 -0.56 8.80
C LEU A 49 -5.18 -1.86 8.74
N ALA A 50 -4.71 -2.37 9.89
CA ALA A 50 -4.08 -3.68 10.00
C ALA A 50 -5.06 -4.81 9.62
N VAL A 51 -6.29 -4.75 10.14
CA VAL A 51 -7.36 -5.70 9.79
C VAL A 51 -7.64 -5.67 8.29
N SER A 52 -7.76 -4.48 7.69
CA SER A 52 -7.92 -4.31 6.25
C SER A 52 -6.80 -5.00 5.47
N GLY A 53 -5.53 -4.79 5.85
CA GLY A 53 -4.38 -5.43 5.20
C GLY A 53 -4.36 -6.96 5.36
N VAL A 54 -4.83 -7.50 6.49
CA VAL A 54 -4.96 -8.96 6.68
C VAL A 54 -6.06 -9.52 5.78
N LEU A 55 -7.21 -8.85 5.69
CA LEU A 55 -8.31 -9.26 4.82
C LEU A 55 -7.92 -9.26 3.34
N ASP A 56 -7.16 -8.28 2.87
CA ASP A 56 -6.56 -8.21 1.53
C ASP A 56 -5.64 -9.42 1.22
N LEU A 57 -4.88 -9.88 2.21
CA LEU A 57 -4.08 -11.10 2.05
C LEU A 57 -4.94 -12.38 1.99
N LEU A 58 -6.09 -12.37 2.66
CA LEU A 58 -6.99 -13.52 2.75
C LEU A 58 -7.87 -13.67 1.51
N ASP A 59 -8.36 -12.57 0.92
CA ASP A 59 -9.20 -12.64 -0.28
C ASP A 59 -8.47 -13.26 -1.47
N GLY A 60 -7.19 -12.89 -1.67
CA GLY A 60 -6.33 -13.55 -2.65
C GLY A 60 -6.12 -15.04 -2.36
N ALA A 61 -6.06 -15.46 -1.09
CA ALA A 61 -5.96 -16.87 -0.72
C ALA A 61 -7.26 -17.62 -0.99
N VAL A 62 -8.42 -17.03 -0.69
CA VAL A 62 -9.76 -17.59 -0.99
C VAL A 62 -9.97 -17.69 -2.50
N ALA A 63 -9.59 -16.66 -3.27
CA ALA A 63 -9.70 -16.67 -4.72
C ALA A 63 -8.89 -17.82 -5.35
N ARG A 64 -7.67 -18.05 -4.89
CA ARG A 64 -6.84 -19.18 -5.35
C ARG A 64 -7.43 -20.53 -4.95
N ALA A 65 -7.93 -20.65 -3.72
CA ALA A 65 -8.52 -21.90 -3.22
C ALA A 65 -9.81 -22.28 -3.93
N SER A 66 -10.59 -21.30 -4.36
CA SER A 66 -11.85 -21.52 -5.08
C SER A 66 -11.68 -21.94 -6.54
N GLY A 67 -10.46 -21.84 -7.10
CA GLY A 67 -10.22 -22.04 -8.55
C GLY A 67 -10.94 -21.01 -9.45
N LYS A 68 -11.66 -20.04 -8.86
CA LYS A 68 -12.46 -19.00 -9.53
C LYS A 68 -11.75 -17.64 -9.52
N ALA A 69 -10.41 -17.63 -9.53
CA ALA A 69 -9.65 -16.39 -9.67
C ALA A 69 -9.95 -15.76 -11.04
N GLY A 70 -11.00 -14.95 -11.12
CA GLY A 70 -11.45 -14.31 -12.35
C GLY A 70 -10.77 -12.95 -12.56
N LYS A 71 -10.62 -12.56 -13.82
CA LYS A 71 -10.07 -11.24 -14.19
C LYS A 71 -10.85 -10.09 -13.52
N PHE A 72 -12.18 -10.20 -13.43
CA PHE A 72 -13.01 -9.20 -12.77
C PHE A 72 -12.71 -9.07 -11.25
N GLY A 73 -12.49 -10.21 -10.55
CA GLY A 73 -12.13 -10.16 -9.13
C GLY A 73 -10.86 -9.35 -8.87
N GLY A 74 -9.84 -9.48 -9.71
CA GLY A 74 -8.62 -8.69 -9.60
C GLY A 74 -8.82 -7.20 -9.88
N VAL A 75 -9.71 -6.84 -10.83
CA VAL A 75 -10.08 -5.43 -11.10
C VAL A 75 -10.86 -4.86 -9.91
N PHE A 76 -11.84 -5.62 -9.41
CA PHE A 76 -12.67 -5.23 -8.27
C PHE A 76 -11.84 -4.98 -7.01
N ASP A 77 -11.01 -5.94 -6.64
CA ASP A 77 -10.05 -5.83 -5.53
C ASP A 77 -9.16 -4.60 -5.69
N SER A 78 -8.48 -4.49 -6.83
CA SER A 78 -7.64 -3.34 -7.13
C SER A 78 -8.37 -2.00 -7.03
N SER A 79 -9.64 -1.93 -7.37
CA SER A 79 -10.45 -0.71 -7.29
C SER A 79 -10.76 -0.37 -5.84
N LEU A 80 -11.28 -1.32 -5.05
CA LEU A 80 -11.59 -1.11 -3.64
C LEU A 80 -10.36 -0.73 -2.82
N ASP A 81 -9.22 -1.28 -3.15
CA ASP A 81 -7.93 -0.91 -2.60
C ASP A 81 -7.62 0.59 -2.75
N ARG A 82 -7.85 1.16 -3.94
CA ARG A 82 -7.61 2.59 -4.19
C ARG A 82 -8.60 3.45 -3.44
N TYR A 83 -9.87 3.03 -3.38
CA TYR A 83 -10.84 3.73 -2.55
C TYR A 83 -10.46 3.69 -1.07
N GLY A 84 -10.02 2.54 -0.54
CA GLY A 84 -9.56 2.41 0.84
C GLY A 84 -8.36 3.31 1.15
N ASP A 85 -7.31 3.27 0.31
CA ASP A 85 -6.14 4.15 0.43
C ASP A 85 -6.56 5.63 0.37
N GLY A 86 -7.47 5.96 -0.56
CA GLY A 86 -8.02 7.31 -0.73
C GLY A 86 -8.80 7.81 0.49
N MET A 87 -9.61 6.95 1.11
CA MET A 87 -10.37 7.31 2.31
C MET A 87 -9.47 7.62 3.50
N VAL A 88 -8.47 6.77 3.77
CA VAL A 88 -7.57 6.97 4.92
C VAL A 88 -6.68 8.19 4.73
N LEU A 89 -6.05 8.35 3.56
CA LEU A 89 -5.22 9.52 3.27
C LEU A 89 -6.07 10.79 3.15
N GLY A 90 -7.27 10.70 2.56
CA GLY A 90 -8.24 11.79 2.49
C GLY A 90 -8.68 12.27 3.88
N ALA A 91 -8.95 11.33 4.80
CA ALA A 91 -9.24 11.65 6.19
C ALA A 91 -8.08 12.40 6.87
N LEU A 92 -6.84 12.01 6.60
CA LEU A 92 -5.66 12.71 7.13
C LEU A 92 -5.50 14.11 6.51
N ILE A 93 -5.79 14.28 5.21
CA ILE A 93 -5.78 15.61 4.56
C ILE A 93 -6.75 16.56 5.30
N ILE A 94 -7.99 16.09 5.50
CA ILE A 94 -9.02 16.90 6.18
C ILE A 94 -8.64 17.13 7.64
N TYR A 95 -8.17 16.09 8.34
CA TYR A 95 -7.75 16.16 9.74
C TYR A 95 -6.70 17.24 9.97
N PHE A 96 -5.63 17.25 9.15
CA PHE A 96 -4.56 18.24 9.27
C PHE A 96 -4.96 19.62 8.73
N GLY A 97 -5.77 19.65 7.66
CA GLY A 97 -6.30 20.89 7.09
C GLY A 97 -7.14 21.69 8.09
N LEU A 98 -8.11 21.02 8.76
CA LEU A 98 -8.98 21.63 9.78
C LEU A 98 -8.19 22.13 11.01
N ARG A 99 -6.98 21.61 11.26
CA ARG A 99 -6.10 22.03 12.37
C ARG A 99 -5.06 23.07 11.97
N GLY A 100 -5.15 23.62 10.75
CA GLY A 100 -4.19 24.60 10.24
C GLY A 100 -2.80 24.05 9.97
N ARG A 101 -2.63 22.73 9.95
CA ARG A 101 -1.34 22.06 9.68
C ARG A 101 -1.18 21.77 8.19
N ALA A 102 -1.10 22.83 7.39
CA ALA A 102 -1.10 22.76 5.92
C ALA A 102 0.01 21.86 5.35
N VAL A 103 1.20 21.84 5.96
CA VAL A 103 2.32 21.01 5.51
C VAL A 103 1.96 19.52 5.56
N TYR A 104 1.36 19.05 6.64
CA TYR A 104 0.97 17.65 6.76
C TYR A 104 -0.23 17.29 5.87
N ALA A 105 -1.15 18.22 5.65
CA ALA A 105 -2.22 18.06 4.67
C ALA A 105 -1.65 17.93 3.25
N ALA A 106 -0.67 18.77 2.89
CA ALA A 106 0.02 18.68 1.60
C ALA A 106 0.82 17.38 1.45
N LEU A 107 1.50 16.90 2.51
CA LEU A 107 2.20 15.62 2.49
C LEU A 107 1.23 14.43 2.34
N ALA A 108 0.07 14.46 3.00
CA ALA A 108 -0.95 13.44 2.84
C ALA A 108 -1.54 13.43 1.41
N LEU A 109 -1.76 14.61 0.82
CA LEU A 109 -2.15 14.76 -0.58
C LEU A 109 -1.06 14.22 -1.52
N SER A 110 0.21 14.57 -1.29
CA SER A 110 1.35 14.05 -2.05
C SER A 110 1.44 12.53 -1.98
N ALA A 111 1.29 11.93 -0.78
CA ALA A 111 1.26 10.48 -0.60
C ALA A 111 0.10 9.82 -1.35
N LEU A 112 -1.08 10.45 -1.35
CA LEU A 112 -2.26 9.98 -2.09
C LEU A 112 -2.01 9.98 -3.60
N LEU A 113 -1.54 11.10 -4.14
CA LEU A 113 -1.22 11.25 -5.57
C LEU A 113 -0.12 10.26 -5.98
N GLY A 114 0.96 10.14 -5.19
CA GLY A 114 2.02 9.18 -5.43
C GLY A 114 1.51 7.73 -5.42
N SER A 115 0.64 7.36 -4.48
CA SER A 115 0.04 6.02 -4.38
C SER A 115 -0.82 5.67 -5.60
N PHE A 116 -1.62 6.62 -6.08
CA PHE A 116 -2.42 6.44 -7.29
C PHE A 116 -1.56 6.39 -8.54
N ALA A 117 -0.57 7.28 -8.67
CA ALA A 117 0.36 7.31 -9.79
C ALA A 117 1.16 6.01 -9.93
N ILE A 118 1.66 5.44 -8.82
CA ILE A 118 2.33 4.13 -8.80
C ILE A 118 1.45 3.05 -9.42
N SER A 119 0.19 3.02 -9.02
CA SER A 119 -0.77 2.00 -9.48
C SER A 119 -1.17 2.23 -10.93
N TYR A 120 -1.41 3.49 -11.32
CA TYR A 120 -1.77 3.87 -12.67
C TYR A 120 -0.66 3.57 -13.68
N VAL A 121 0.58 4.01 -13.38
CA VAL A 121 1.73 3.77 -14.27
C VAL A 121 1.95 2.28 -14.49
N ARG A 122 1.80 1.47 -13.44
CA ARG A 122 1.89 0.01 -13.57
C ARG A 122 0.79 -0.53 -14.48
N ALA A 123 -0.47 -0.22 -14.20
CA ALA A 123 -1.60 -0.71 -14.98
C ALA A 123 -1.49 -0.29 -16.46
N ARG A 124 -1.06 0.96 -16.72
CA ARG A 124 -0.88 1.47 -18.09
C ARG A 124 0.29 0.81 -18.80
N ALA A 125 1.42 0.60 -18.10
CA ALA A 125 2.58 -0.07 -18.69
C ALA A 125 2.29 -1.55 -18.99
N GLU A 126 1.57 -2.26 -18.09
CA GLU A 126 1.20 -3.66 -18.29
C GLU A 126 0.17 -3.88 -19.42
N CYS A 127 -0.36 -2.82 -20.04
CA CYS A 127 -1.11 -2.92 -21.29
C CYS A 127 -0.19 -3.06 -22.52
N GLU A 128 1.06 -2.60 -22.44
CA GLU A 128 2.01 -2.55 -23.56
C GLU A 128 3.18 -3.54 -23.38
N VAL A 129 3.47 -3.94 -22.13
CA VAL A 129 4.55 -4.87 -21.78
C VAL A 129 4.06 -5.93 -20.82
N ASP A 130 4.62 -7.14 -20.91
CA ASP A 130 4.14 -8.30 -20.13
C ASP A 130 4.16 -8.09 -18.63
N THR A 131 5.13 -7.35 -18.08
CA THR A 131 5.22 -7.06 -16.64
C THR A 131 5.97 -5.75 -16.37
N CYS A 132 5.41 -4.92 -15.48
CA CYS A 132 6.06 -3.72 -14.94
C CYS A 132 6.10 -3.77 -13.41
N ARG A 133 6.68 -4.85 -12.85
CA ARG A 133 6.80 -5.05 -11.39
C ARG A 133 8.15 -4.59 -10.88
N ILE A 134 8.33 -3.29 -10.82
CA ILE A 134 9.50 -2.66 -10.18
C ILE A 134 9.03 -1.58 -9.22
N GLY A 135 9.84 -1.30 -8.24
CA GLY A 135 9.65 -0.20 -7.31
C GLY A 135 9.82 -0.63 -5.86
N PHE A 136 10.33 0.30 -5.06
CA PHE A 136 10.64 0.10 -3.65
C PHE A 136 9.39 0.12 -2.77
N TRP A 137 8.36 0.92 -3.15
CA TRP A 137 7.14 1.13 -2.38
C TRP A 137 5.93 0.47 -3.06
N GLU A 138 5.77 -0.84 -2.87
CA GLU A 138 4.53 -1.51 -3.25
C GLU A 138 3.40 -1.14 -2.27
N ARG A 139 2.16 -1.49 -2.60
CA ARG A 139 1.00 -1.15 -1.78
C ARG A 139 1.11 -1.66 -0.34
N GLY A 140 1.49 -2.93 -0.18
CA GLY A 140 1.64 -3.53 1.14
C GLY A 140 2.62 -2.77 2.05
N GLU A 141 3.72 -2.29 1.49
CA GLU A 141 4.73 -1.52 2.22
C GLU A 141 4.20 -0.14 2.63
N ARG A 142 3.51 0.56 1.71
CA ARG A 142 2.89 1.86 2.01
C ARG A 142 1.85 1.77 3.11
N ILE A 143 0.95 0.78 3.01
CA ILE A 143 -0.11 0.57 4.01
C ILE A 143 0.49 0.15 5.35
N SER A 144 1.46 -0.75 5.38
CA SER A 144 2.14 -1.15 6.61
C SER A 144 2.84 0.04 7.29
N TYR A 145 3.43 0.93 6.50
CA TYR A 145 4.10 2.10 7.01
C TYR A 145 3.12 3.13 7.60
N LEU A 146 2.02 3.39 6.89
CA LEU A 146 0.95 4.25 7.38
C LEU A 146 0.30 3.67 8.65
N MET A 147 0.03 2.37 8.63
CA MET A 147 -0.50 1.61 9.78
C MET A 147 0.38 1.79 11.02
N LEU A 148 1.70 1.62 10.89
CA LEU A 148 2.61 1.80 12.02
C LEU A 148 2.68 3.27 12.48
N GLY A 149 2.63 4.23 11.55
CA GLY A 149 2.52 5.64 11.90
C GLY A 149 1.28 5.94 12.73
N LEU A 150 0.14 5.33 12.39
CA LEU A 150 -1.11 5.44 13.15
C LEU A 150 -1.02 4.75 14.52
N LEU A 151 -0.54 3.50 14.57
CA LEU A 151 -0.40 2.72 15.81
C LEU A 151 0.55 3.35 16.82
N LEU A 152 1.65 3.92 16.34
CA LEU A 152 2.66 4.59 17.17
C LEU A 152 2.34 6.05 17.45
N ASN A 153 1.18 6.56 16.99
CA ASN A 153 0.78 7.96 17.08
C ASN A 153 1.84 8.93 16.50
N ASN A 154 2.50 8.51 15.43
CA ASN A 154 3.54 9.26 14.73
C ASN A 154 3.25 9.37 13.22
N VAL A 155 2.03 9.82 12.93
CA VAL A 155 1.50 9.92 11.55
C VAL A 155 2.29 10.94 10.73
N GLN A 156 2.76 12.01 11.37
CA GLN A 156 3.52 13.09 10.73
C GLN A 156 4.77 12.53 10.04
N MET A 157 5.54 11.69 10.75
CA MET A 157 6.72 11.05 10.17
C MET A 157 6.36 10.10 9.03
N ALA A 158 5.27 9.34 9.18
CA ALA A 158 4.80 8.46 8.12
C ALA A 158 4.44 9.25 6.86
N LEU A 159 3.81 10.42 7.00
CA LEU A 159 3.45 11.29 5.87
C LEU A 159 4.68 11.89 5.18
N TRP A 160 5.72 12.29 5.92
CA TRP A 160 6.97 12.75 5.32
C TRP A 160 7.59 11.69 4.41
N VAL A 161 7.65 10.48 4.91
CA VAL A 161 8.21 9.36 4.14
C VAL A 161 7.34 9.03 2.93
N LEU A 162 6.05 8.80 3.15
CA LEU A 162 5.15 8.44 2.06
C LEU A 162 5.03 9.56 1.02
N GLY A 163 4.92 10.83 1.47
CA GLY A 163 4.78 11.97 0.58
C GLY A 163 5.96 12.21 -0.36
N ILE A 164 7.17 11.78 0.03
CA ILE A 164 8.39 11.95 -0.77
C ILE A 164 8.71 10.67 -1.56
N PHE A 165 8.80 9.54 -0.88
CA PHE A 165 9.36 8.32 -1.47
C PHE A 165 8.41 7.60 -2.43
N THR A 166 7.09 7.83 -2.35
CA THR A 166 6.15 7.28 -3.33
C THR A 166 6.45 7.80 -4.74
N HIS A 167 6.81 9.08 -4.88
CA HIS A 167 7.17 9.66 -6.18
C HIS A 167 8.45 9.05 -6.76
N GLY A 168 9.42 8.69 -5.91
CA GLY A 168 10.61 7.94 -6.35
C GLY A 168 10.25 6.63 -7.07
N THR A 169 9.27 5.89 -6.54
CA THR A 169 8.75 4.67 -7.19
C THR A 169 8.03 4.96 -8.51
N VAL A 170 7.30 6.07 -8.61
CA VAL A 170 6.68 6.51 -9.88
C VAL A 170 7.76 6.72 -10.94
N PHE A 171 8.82 7.48 -10.61
CA PHE A 171 9.93 7.72 -11.55
C PHE A 171 10.65 6.43 -11.95
N GLN A 172 10.89 5.51 -11.01
CA GLN A 172 11.48 4.21 -11.30
C GLN A 172 10.63 3.43 -12.32
N ARG A 173 9.29 3.40 -12.14
CA ARG A 173 8.37 2.72 -13.06
C ARG A 173 8.33 3.39 -14.44
N LEU A 174 8.32 4.71 -14.50
CA LEU A 174 8.36 5.46 -15.77
C LEU A 174 9.67 5.21 -16.52
N ALA A 175 10.81 5.24 -15.82
CA ALA A 175 12.11 4.97 -16.41
C ALA A 175 12.19 3.54 -16.99
N LEU A 176 11.68 2.55 -16.24
CA LEU A 176 11.59 1.18 -16.71
C LEU A 176 10.67 1.06 -17.92
N SER A 177 9.47 1.62 -17.87
CA SER A 177 8.52 1.57 -18.98
C SER A 177 9.12 2.18 -20.25
N LYS A 178 9.82 3.33 -20.12
CA LYS A 178 10.55 3.94 -21.23
C LYS A 178 11.58 2.97 -21.83
N ARG A 179 12.38 2.32 -20.99
CA ARG A 179 13.40 1.37 -21.44
C ARG A 179 12.78 0.17 -22.16
N LEU A 180 11.76 -0.45 -21.58
CA LEU A 180 11.08 -1.62 -22.16
C LEU A 180 10.40 -1.31 -23.49
N LEU A 181 9.84 -0.11 -23.66
CA LEU A 181 9.17 0.32 -24.89
C LEU A 181 10.16 0.80 -25.96
N SER A 182 11.38 1.24 -25.60
CA SER A 182 12.40 1.70 -26.56
C SER A 182 13.24 0.57 -27.13
N GLU A 183 13.44 -0.50 -26.38
CA GLU A 183 14.15 -1.69 -26.83
C GLU A 183 13.14 -2.59 -27.56
N ASN A 184 12.85 -2.41 -28.83
CA ASN A 184 11.93 -3.17 -29.70
C ASN A 184 12.08 -4.72 -29.66
N GLY A 185 12.43 -5.30 -28.55
CA GLY A 185 12.62 -6.71 -28.29
C GLY A 185 12.35 -7.04 -26.84
N ALA A 186 11.65 -8.14 -26.61
CA ALA A 186 11.33 -8.65 -25.28
C ALA A 186 12.56 -8.64 -24.37
N PRO A 187 12.46 -8.09 -23.15
CA PRO A 187 13.54 -8.18 -22.19
C PRO A 187 13.83 -9.65 -21.90
N SER A 188 15.08 -10.05 -22.00
CA SER A 188 15.47 -11.37 -21.56
C SER A 188 15.08 -11.51 -20.09
N ARG A 189 14.38 -12.58 -19.75
CA ARG A 189 13.90 -12.89 -18.38
C ARG A 189 14.99 -12.82 -17.30
N THR A 190 16.24 -12.78 -17.69
CA THR A 190 17.42 -12.87 -16.84
C THR A 190 17.87 -11.55 -16.23
N ASP A 191 17.63 -10.39 -16.87
CA ASP A 191 18.14 -9.12 -16.37
C ASP A 191 17.33 -8.51 -15.21
N PHE A 192 16.14 -8.98 -14.99
CA PHE A 192 15.20 -8.36 -14.04
C PHE A 192 15.11 -9.02 -12.66
N SER A 193 15.61 -10.27 -12.53
CA SER A 193 15.58 -11.00 -11.27
C SER A 193 16.63 -10.54 -10.25
N LEU A 194 17.68 -9.87 -10.71
CA LEU A 194 18.87 -9.55 -9.90
C LEU A 194 18.70 -8.33 -8.97
N ASN A 195 17.71 -7.47 -9.16
CA ASN A 195 17.63 -6.22 -8.39
C ASN A 195 16.61 -6.20 -7.26
N ARG A 196 15.91 -7.30 -7.01
CA ARG A 196 14.89 -7.36 -5.93
C ARG A 196 15.37 -8.08 -4.68
N SER A 197 16.51 -8.79 -4.70
CA SER A 197 16.73 -9.84 -3.72
C SER A 197 17.49 -9.47 -2.44
N SER A 198 18.32 -8.46 -2.40
CA SER A 198 19.11 -8.24 -1.17
C SER A 198 19.17 -6.78 -0.75
N VAL A 199 19.40 -5.86 -1.69
CA VAL A 199 19.59 -4.44 -1.37
C VAL A 199 18.26 -3.79 -0.97
N SER A 200 17.13 -4.18 -1.59
CA SER A 200 15.83 -3.61 -1.26
C SER A 200 15.33 -4.07 0.11
N TYR A 201 15.53 -5.34 0.49
CA TYR A 201 15.17 -5.83 1.83
C TYR A 201 16.04 -5.26 2.93
N LEU A 202 17.35 -5.09 2.69
CA LEU A 202 18.24 -4.45 3.64
C LEU A 202 17.94 -2.97 3.83
N ALA A 203 17.66 -2.25 2.73
CA ALA A 203 17.25 -0.87 2.78
C ALA A 203 15.87 -0.70 3.47
N GLN A 204 14.93 -1.61 3.22
CA GLN A 204 13.66 -1.66 3.94
C GLN A 204 13.86 -1.94 5.43
N ALA A 205 14.66 -2.95 5.78
CA ALA A 205 14.94 -3.28 7.16
C ALA A 205 15.64 -2.13 7.89
N ALA A 206 16.66 -1.51 7.28
CA ALA A 206 17.34 -0.33 7.82
C ALA A 206 16.36 0.85 8.00
N PHE A 207 15.46 1.04 7.06
CA PHE A 207 14.44 2.06 7.12
C PHE A 207 13.39 1.80 8.22
N TRP A 208 12.99 0.52 8.42
CA TRP A 208 12.13 0.11 9.52
C TRP A 208 12.81 0.29 10.88
N ILE A 209 14.09 -0.06 10.99
CA ILE A 209 14.90 0.14 12.20
C ILE A 209 15.02 1.63 12.50
N PHE A 210 15.32 2.45 11.49
CA PHE A 210 15.36 3.91 11.62
C PHE A 210 14.02 4.46 12.12
N PHE A 211 12.89 4.02 11.56
CA PHE A 211 11.56 4.45 11.99
C PHE A 211 11.25 4.04 13.43
N LEU A 212 11.60 2.82 13.84
CA LEU A 212 11.40 2.34 15.21
C LEU A 212 12.26 3.08 16.23
N ILE A 213 13.49 3.43 15.86
CA ILE A 213 14.43 4.16 16.73
C ILE A 213 14.06 5.64 16.81
N PHE A 214 13.90 6.29 15.66
CA PHE A 214 13.69 7.74 15.57
C PHE A 214 12.22 8.15 15.65
N GLY A 215 11.28 7.25 15.34
CA GLY A 215 9.84 7.50 15.48
C GLY A 215 9.39 7.74 16.92
N ARG A 216 10.20 7.33 17.92
CA ARG A 216 9.96 7.64 19.34
C ARG A 216 10.60 8.96 19.79
N LEU A 217 11.55 9.50 19.03
CA LEU A 217 12.15 10.78 19.32
C LEU A 217 11.25 11.88 18.73
N LYS A 218 10.54 12.60 19.58
CA LYS A 218 9.83 13.82 19.19
C LYS A 218 10.88 14.86 18.78
N PHE A 219 11.20 14.93 17.50
CA PHE A 219 12.05 15.99 16.97
C PHE A 219 11.28 17.30 17.04
N PRO A 220 11.76 18.32 17.79
CA PRO A 220 11.05 19.59 17.96
C PRO A 220 10.87 20.36 16.65
N LEU A 221 11.67 20.10 15.62
CA LEU A 221 11.57 20.71 14.29
C LEU A 221 10.32 20.25 13.48
N PHE A 222 9.64 19.17 13.89
CA PHE A 222 8.50 18.61 13.16
C PHE A 222 7.17 18.74 13.90
N PHE A 223 7.17 19.31 15.12
CA PHE A 223 6.01 19.34 16.01
C PHE A 223 5.58 20.75 16.42
N GLY A 224 6.14 21.78 15.78
CA GLY A 224 5.68 23.16 15.94
C GLY A 224 4.29 23.41 15.32
#